data_0fdd6034cdfe654b2a51af6b75773dc4
#
_entry.id   0fdd6034cdfe654b2a51af6b75773dc4
#
_cell.length_a   1.000
_cell.length_b   1.000
_cell.length_c   1.000
_cell.angle_alpha   90.00
_cell.angle_beta   90.00
_cell.angle_gamma   90.00
#
_symmetry.space_group_name_H-M   'P 1'
#
loop_
_entity.id
_entity.type
_entity.pdbx_description
1 polymer ?
#
loop_
_entity_poly.entity_id
_entity_poly.type
_entity_poly.pdbx_seq_one_letter_code
_entity_poly.pdbx_strand_id
1 'polypeptide(L)'
;MRIAVGTILLCFLVSFAWGQAIPAGTLLPVMLDNTLESDRSKPGEEISAKLKQEVVLSGGIKIRKESKVMGHVISATPPAGGKKAKITVQFDHIEIDKQSVPISTGLRALASMQLVAQARNPVNTNAGMGTSVWDLNVSQIGGQIAYNGAKIVKAPNGQVVGRVVEPGAIVGMPMANPALGCAGPTGNTTEQAFWLFSTDACGIYDAKGLSYTSGIGGSNPGKIMLKSPKKFEVRSGSAWLLQVN
;
A
#
# COMPACT_ATOMS: atom_id res chain seq x y z
N MET A 1 -68.63 -18.75 23.39
CA MET A 1 -67.82 -17.64 22.94
C MET A 1 -66.35 -18.02 23.13
N ARG A 2 -65.69 -18.47 22.07
CA ARG A 2 -64.29 -18.97 22.11
C ARG A 2 -63.38 -17.90 21.46
N ILE A 3 -62.52 -17.30 22.26
CA ILE A 3 -61.54 -16.28 21.81
C ILE A 3 -60.28 -17.06 21.45
N ALA A 4 -59.93 -17.04 20.17
CA ALA A 4 -58.65 -17.56 19.68
C ALA A 4 -57.59 -16.47 19.79
N VAL A 5 -56.58 -16.70 20.65
CA VAL A 5 -55.41 -15.81 20.77
C VAL A 5 -54.39 -16.28 19.73
N GLY A 6 -54.25 -15.49 18.67
CA GLY A 6 -53.23 -15.69 17.64
C GLY A 6 -51.88 -15.12 18.11
N THR A 7 -50.91 -16.00 18.37
CA THR A 7 -49.52 -15.63 18.68
C THR A 7 -48.79 -15.26 17.40
N ILE A 8 -48.51 -13.97 17.16
CA ILE A 8 -47.69 -13.50 16.07
C ILE A 8 -46.20 -13.69 16.49
N LEU A 9 -45.55 -14.69 15.88
CA LEU A 9 -44.12 -14.92 16.05
C LEU A 9 -43.33 -13.94 15.14
N LEU A 10 -42.86 -12.86 15.75
CA LEU A 10 -42.05 -11.84 15.07
C LEU A 10 -40.60 -12.38 14.91
N CYS A 11 -40.28 -12.98 13.77
CA CYS A 11 -38.90 -13.40 13.42
C CYS A 11 -38.05 -12.14 13.19
N PHE A 12 -37.26 -11.75 14.18
CA PHE A 12 -36.16 -10.79 14.01
C PHE A 12 -35.07 -11.44 13.14
N LEU A 13 -35.05 -11.09 11.86
CA LEU A 13 -33.91 -11.36 10.99
C LEU A 13 -32.76 -10.46 11.43
N VAL A 14 -31.91 -10.95 12.32
CA VAL A 14 -30.63 -10.32 12.64
C VAL A 14 -29.73 -10.51 11.42
N SER A 15 -29.70 -9.52 10.55
CA SER A 15 -28.72 -9.44 9.47
C SER A 15 -27.35 -9.26 10.12
N PHE A 16 -26.59 -10.33 10.28
CA PHE A 16 -25.16 -10.24 10.59
C PHE A 16 -24.49 -9.57 9.40
N ALA A 17 -24.30 -8.26 9.48
CA ALA A 17 -23.35 -7.56 8.62
C ALA A 17 -21.96 -8.11 8.97
N TRP A 18 -21.51 -9.10 8.23
CA TRP A 18 -20.14 -9.58 8.30
C TRP A 18 -19.26 -8.46 7.74
N GLY A 19 -18.84 -7.56 8.60
CA GLY A 19 -17.78 -6.63 8.28
C GLY A 19 -16.52 -7.45 8.00
N GLN A 20 -16.19 -7.62 6.72
CA GLN A 20 -14.97 -8.30 6.30
C GLN A 20 -13.78 -7.44 6.72
N ALA A 21 -13.24 -7.69 7.91
CA ALA A 21 -12.01 -7.05 8.33
C ALA A 21 -10.85 -7.57 7.47
N ILE A 22 -10.10 -6.66 6.88
CA ILE A 22 -8.87 -7.01 6.16
C ILE A 22 -7.84 -7.45 7.20
N PRO A 23 -7.23 -8.64 7.06
CA PRO A 23 -6.29 -9.16 8.03
C PRO A 23 -5.11 -8.20 8.27
N ALA A 24 -4.69 -8.08 9.53
CA ALA A 24 -3.47 -7.37 9.89
C ALA A 24 -2.26 -7.96 9.15
N GLY A 25 -1.31 -7.10 8.76
CA GLY A 25 -0.15 -7.49 7.96
C GLY A 25 -0.42 -7.55 6.45
N THR A 26 -1.68 -7.38 6.00
CA THR A 26 -1.99 -7.29 4.56
C THR A 26 -1.33 -6.06 3.94
N LEU A 27 -0.63 -6.25 2.83
CA LEU A 27 0.00 -5.18 2.08
C LEU A 27 -0.93 -4.66 0.98
N LEU A 28 -1.01 -3.35 0.88
CA LEU A 28 -1.80 -2.63 -0.11
C LEU A 28 -0.85 -1.73 -0.93
N PRO A 29 -0.38 -2.16 -2.10
CA PRO A 29 0.43 -1.33 -2.98
C PRO A 29 -0.46 -0.33 -3.71
N VAL A 30 -0.40 0.93 -3.31
CA VAL A 30 -1.25 1.99 -3.84
C VAL A 30 -0.45 3.08 -4.54
N MET A 31 -1.09 3.80 -5.43
CA MET A 31 -0.57 5.01 -6.05
C MET A 31 -1.44 6.19 -5.65
N LEU A 32 -0.81 7.25 -5.15
CA LEU A 32 -1.48 8.45 -4.66
C LEU A 32 -2.11 9.23 -5.82
N ASP A 33 -3.37 9.66 -5.67
CA ASP A 33 -4.10 10.45 -6.66
C ASP A 33 -3.89 11.95 -6.47
N ASN A 34 -3.70 12.43 -5.23
CA ASN A 34 -3.49 13.85 -4.91
C ASN A 34 -2.03 14.14 -4.53
N THR A 35 -1.63 15.39 -4.68
CA THR A 35 -0.34 15.89 -4.15
C THR A 35 -0.53 16.36 -2.72
N LEU A 36 0.40 16.00 -1.84
CA LEU A 36 0.47 16.44 -0.44
C LEU A 36 1.60 17.46 -0.29
N GLU A 37 1.30 18.63 0.27
CA GLU A 37 2.28 19.71 0.44
C GLU A 37 2.38 20.12 1.91
N SER A 38 3.60 20.19 2.43
CA SER A 38 3.84 20.49 3.85
C SER A 38 3.40 21.91 4.29
N ASP A 39 3.21 22.83 3.35
CA ASP A 39 2.83 24.21 3.59
C ASP A 39 1.45 24.62 3.05
N ARG A 40 0.77 23.71 2.33
CA ARG A 40 -0.53 24.02 1.72
C ARG A 40 -1.64 23.06 2.11
N SER A 41 -1.32 21.75 2.32
CA SER A 41 -2.32 20.79 2.75
C SER A 41 -2.92 21.18 4.10
N LYS A 42 -4.22 20.94 4.27
CA LYS A 42 -4.99 21.35 5.45
C LYS A 42 -5.47 20.15 6.24
N PRO A 43 -5.58 20.27 7.58
CA PRO A 43 -6.25 19.24 8.38
C PRO A 43 -7.66 18.97 7.85
N GLY A 44 -8.05 17.70 7.74
CA GLY A 44 -9.32 17.25 7.18
C GLY A 44 -9.36 17.18 5.64
N GLU A 45 -8.33 17.63 4.93
CA GLU A 45 -8.23 17.47 3.48
C GLU A 45 -8.22 15.99 3.12
N GLU A 46 -9.12 15.60 2.21
CA GLU A 46 -9.26 14.23 1.74
C GLU A 46 -8.04 13.82 0.89
N ILE A 47 -7.57 12.63 1.15
CA ILE A 47 -6.54 11.97 0.33
C ILE A 47 -7.12 10.70 -0.25
N SER A 48 -6.76 10.42 -1.50
CA SER A 48 -7.13 9.19 -2.19
C SER A 48 -5.93 8.56 -2.86
N ALA A 49 -5.97 7.25 -2.92
CA ALA A 49 -5.00 6.43 -3.64
C ALA A 49 -5.72 5.25 -4.30
N LYS A 50 -5.13 4.68 -5.33
CA LYS A 50 -5.68 3.51 -6.03
C LYS A 50 -4.77 2.31 -5.86
N LEU A 51 -5.38 1.18 -5.53
CA LEU A 51 -4.69 -0.10 -5.50
C LEU A 51 -4.14 -0.44 -6.89
N LYS A 52 -2.87 -0.75 -7.01
CA LYS A 52 -2.21 -0.96 -8.31
C LYS A 52 -2.01 -2.42 -8.70
N GLN A 53 -2.37 -3.33 -7.81
CA GLN A 53 -2.35 -4.77 -8.00
C GLN A 53 -3.51 -5.39 -7.24
N GLU A 54 -4.11 -6.49 -7.76
CA GLU A 54 -5.10 -7.28 -7.02
C GLU A 54 -4.47 -7.84 -5.74
N VAL A 55 -5.18 -7.72 -4.62
CA VAL A 55 -4.78 -8.30 -3.32
C VAL A 55 -5.71 -9.44 -3.01
N VAL A 56 -5.15 -10.63 -2.79
CA VAL A 56 -5.88 -11.83 -2.42
C VAL A 56 -5.77 -12.03 -0.91
N LEU A 57 -6.90 -12.00 -0.22
CA LEU A 57 -6.98 -12.22 1.22
C LEU A 57 -7.12 -13.72 1.54
N SER A 58 -6.88 -14.09 2.80
CA SER A 58 -7.22 -15.40 3.31
C SER A 58 -8.69 -15.72 3.04
N GLY A 59 -8.98 -16.95 2.58
CA GLY A 59 -10.32 -17.33 2.17
C GLY A 59 -10.69 -17.01 0.71
N GLY A 60 -9.74 -16.50 -0.09
CA GLY A 60 -9.94 -16.26 -1.52
C GLY A 60 -10.68 -14.96 -1.88
N ILE A 61 -10.97 -14.13 -0.89
CA ILE A 61 -11.55 -12.81 -1.11
C ILE A 61 -10.52 -11.93 -1.84
N LYS A 62 -10.99 -11.17 -2.84
CA LYS A 62 -10.13 -10.36 -3.68
C LYS A 62 -10.47 -8.89 -3.56
N ILE A 63 -9.46 -8.07 -3.30
CA ILE A 63 -9.56 -6.62 -3.46
C ILE A 63 -9.03 -6.31 -4.85
N ARG A 64 -9.90 -5.78 -5.70
CA ARG A 64 -9.58 -5.55 -7.10
C ARG A 64 -8.58 -4.41 -7.29
N LYS A 65 -7.75 -4.54 -8.30
CA LYS A 65 -6.96 -3.43 -8.83
C LYS A 65 -7.87 -2.23 -9.11
N GLU A 66 -7.37 -1.00 -8.89
CA GLU A 66 -8.07 0.28 -8.97
C GLU A 66 -9.13 0.51 -7.87
N SER A 67 -9.28 -0.40 -6.89
CA SER A 67 -10.03 -0.09 -5.66
C SER A 67 -9.45 1.15 -4.99
N LYS A 68 -10.33 2.05 -4.53
CA LYS A 68 -9.89 3.29 -3.88
C LYS A 68 -9.56 3.05 -2.41
N VAL A 69 -8.46 3.63 -1.98
CA VAL A 69 -8.05 3.73 -0.58
C VAL A 69 -8.12 5.19 -0.20
N MET A 70 -8.96 5.50 0.78
CA MET A 70 -9.28 6.86 1.18
C MET A 70 -8.74 7.17 2.57
N GLY A 71 -8.53 8.43 2.83
CA GLY A 71 -8.05 8.92 4.10
C GLY A 71 -8.07 10.44 4.16
N HIS A 72 -7.36 11.00 5.11
CA HIS A 72 -7.30 12.45 5.28
C HIS A 72 -5.98 12.91 5.88
N VAL A 73 -5.70 14.17 5.69
CA VAL A 73 -4.60 14.88 6.34
C VAL A 73 -4.98 15.18 7.79
N ILE A 74 -4.20 14.67 8.74
CA ILE A 74 -4.36 14.98 10.17
C ILE A 74 -3.76 16.36 10.48
N SER A 75 -2.57 16.62 9.94
CA SER A 75 -1.87 17.89 10.13
C SER A 75 -0.83 18.11 9.04
N ALA A 76 -0.63 19.37 8.67
CA ALA A 76 0.50 19.80 7.86
C ALA A 76 1.11 21.05 8.48
N THR A 77 2.43 21.12 8.54
CA THR A 77 3.16 22.25 9.10
C THR A 77 4.40 22.55 8.26
N PRO A 78 4.58 23.79 7.81
CA PRO A 78 5.79 24.21 7.12
C PRO A 78 7.00 24.20 8.08
N PRO A 79 8.22 24.25 7.53
CA PRO A 79 9.41 24.42 8.36
C PRO A 79 9.43 25.85 8.93
N ALA A 80 9.65 25.99 10.23
CA ALA A 80 9.71 27.30 10.90
C ALA A 80 10.60 27.23 12.14
N GLY A 81 11.41 28.24 12.40
CA GLY A 81 12.19 28.40 13.63
C GLY A 81 13.07 27.17 13.95
N GLY A 82 13.74 26.58 12.98
CA GLY A 82 14.56 25.38 13.13
C GLY A 82 13.74 24.05 13.25
N LYS A 83 12.41 24.13 13.24
CA LYS A 83 11.55 22.94 13.24
C LYS A 83 11.40 22.40 11.82
N LYS A 84 11.37 21.07 11.71
CA LYS A 84 11.16 20.36 10.44
C LYS A 84 9.72 20.56 9.93
N ALA A 85 9.56 20.63 8.62
CA ALA A 85 8.26 20.46 7.98
C ALA A 85 7.70 19.09 8.29
N LYS A 86 6.36 18.98 8.45
CA LYS A 86 5.65 17.73 8.73
C LYS A 86 4.35 17.66 7.95
N ILE A 87 4.00 16.45 7.53
CA ILE A 87 2.64 16.07 7.14
C ILE A 87 2.31 14.79 7.89
N THR A 88 1.16 14.74 8.53
CA THR A 88 0.61 13.52 9.12
C THR A 88 -0.67 13.18 8.38
N VAL A 89 -0.77 11.94 7.93
CA VAL A 89 -1.93 11.42 7.20
C VAL A 89 -2.42 10.12 7.83
N GLN A 90 -3.67 9.79 7.54
CA GLN A 90 -4.29 8.51 7.90
C GLN A 90 -5.11 8.02 6.72
N PHE A 91 -4.91 6.75 6.32
CA PHE A 91 -5.83 6.04 5.44
C PHE A 91 -6.74 5.18 6.32
N ASP A 92 -8.04 5.40 6.20
CA ASP A 92 -9.03 4.90 7.15
C ASP A 92 -10.13 4.03 6.53
N HIS A 93 -10.24 3.99 5.21
CA HIS A 93 -11.14 3.06 4.54
C HIS A 93 -10.70 2.70 3.12
N ILE A 94 -11.21 1.59 2.63
CA ILE A 94 -11.01 1.09 1.27
C ILE A 94 -12.36 0.71 0.67
N GLU A 95 -12.56 1.00 -0.62
CA GLU A 95 -13.74 0.58 -1.37
C GLU A 95 -13.54 -0.85 -1.89
N ILE A 96 -14.38 -1.79 -1.46
CA ILE A 96 -14.44 -3.17 -1.97
C ILE A 96 -15.85 -3.41 -2.48
N ASP A 97 -16.00 -3.70 -3.76
CA ASP A 97 -17.30 -3.94 -4.41
C ASP A 97 -18.35 -2.84 -4.10
N LYS A 98 -17.91 -1.58 -4.14
CA LYS A 98 -18.69 -0.36 -3.83
C LYS A 98 -19.10 -0.23 -2.35
N GLN A 99 -18.57 -1.05 -1.47
CA GLN A 99 -18.74 -0.93 -0.04
C GLN A 99 -17.51 -0.29 0.59
N SER A 100 -17.71 0.65 1.51
CA SER A 100 -16.64 1.25 2.29
C SER A 100 -16.30 0.33 3.46
N VAL A 101 -15.08 -0.20 3.47
CA VAL A 101 -14.56 -1.07 4.51
C VAL A 101 -13.55 -0.28 5.33
N PRO A 102 -13.74 -0.16 6.67
CA PRO A 102 -12.78 0.54 7.52
C PRO A 102 -11.46 -0.22 7.59
N ILE A 103 -10.36 0.54 7.55
CA ILE A 103 -8.98 0.02 7.71
C ILE A 103 -8.18 0.94 8.62
N SER A 104 -7.11 0.40 9.17
CA SER A 104 -6.05 1.20 9.81
C SER A 104 -4.74 0.77 9.19
N THR A 105 -4.03 1.68 8.55
CA THR A 105 -2.81 1.33 7.82
C THR A 105 -1.62 2.16 8.26
N GLY A 106 -0.45 1.53 8.26
CA GLY A 106 0.82 2.23 8.33
C GLY A 106 1.57 2.17 7.00
N LEU A 107 2.65 2.93 6.91
CA LEU A 107 3.52 2.99 5.74
C LEU A 107 4.71 2.05 5.91
N ARG A 108 4.86 1.08 5.01
CA ARG A 108 6.04 0.23 4.91
C ARG A 108 7.09 0.85 3.98
N ALA A 109 6.67 1.31 2.79
CA ALA A 109 7.57 1.95 1.84
C ALA A 109 6.86 3.05 1.04
N LEU A 110 7.64 4.05 0.61
CA LEU A 110 7.22 5.14 -0.27
C LEU A 110 8.25 5.32 -1.37
N ALA A 111 7.77 5.49 -2.61
CA ALA A 111 8.62 5.83 -3.74
C ALA A 111 8.10 7.09 -4.46
N SER A 112 9.04 7.92 -4.93
CA SER A 112 8.70 9.11 -5.70
C SER A 112 7.98 8.76 -7.00
N MET A 113 7.21 9.70 -7.53
CA MET A 113 6.57 9.58 -8.85
C MET A 113 7.59 9.28 -9.96
N GLN A 114 8.79 9.89 -9.90
CA GLN A 114 9.84 9.66 -10.88
C GLN A 114 10.35 8.23 -10.85
N LEU A 115 10.60 7.70 -9.66
CA LEU A 115 11.05 6.31 -9.51
C LEU A 115 9.98 5.30 -9.95
N VAL A 116 8.71 5.59 -9.67
CA VAL A 116 7.57 4.81 -10.17
C VAL A 116 7.54 4.81 -11.70
N ALA A 117 7.71 5.97 -12.33
CA ALA A 117 7.74 6.07 -13.79
C ALA A 117 8.91 5.27 -14.40
N GLN A 118 10.08 5.33 -13.79
CA GLN A 118 11.26 4.54 -14.21
C GLN A 118 11.01 3.02 -14.06
N ALA A 119 10.48 2.58 -12.92
CA ALA A 119 10.21 1.16 -12.67
C ALA A 119 9.13 0.59 -13.61
N ARG A 120 8.18 1.41 -14.05
CA ARG A 120 7.14 1.01 -15.00
C ARG A 120 7.60 0.94 -16.46
N ASN A 121 8.65 1.66 -16.79
CA ASN A 121 9.24 1.70 -18.12
C ASN A 121 10.67 1.13 -18.04
N PRO A 122 10.84 -0.18 -17.97
CA PRO A 122 12.16 -0.77 -17.91
C PRO A 122 12.95 -0.36 -19.15
N VAL A 123 14.09 0.27 -18.95
CA VAL A 123 15.04 0.56 -20.03
C VAL A 123 15.72 -0.75 -20.39
N ASN A 124 15.09 -1.55 -21.25
CA ASN A 124 15.74 -2.71 -21.80
C ASN A 124 16.41 -2.31 -23.12
N THR A 125 17.70 -2.05 -23.06
CA THR A 125 18.52 -1.67 -24.20
C THR A 125 18.61 -2.75 -25.28
N ASN A 126 18.16 -3.98 -25.00
CA ASN A 126 18.23 -5.13 -25.88
C ASN A 126 16.86 -5.65 -26.38
N ALA A 127 15.78 -4.95 -26.10
CA ALA A 127 14.48 -5.32 -26.64
C ALA A 127 14.44 -4.97 -28.13
N GLY A 128 14.77 -5.91 -28.98
CA GLY A 128 14.54 -5.82 -30.42
C GLY A 128 13.02 -5.64 -30.69
N MET A 129 12.68 -5.10 -31.87
CA MET A 129 11.27 -4.99 -32.29
C MET A 129 10.62 -6.36 -32.23
N GLY A 130 9.52 -6.48 -31.45
CA GLY A 130 8.75 -7.72 -31.32
C GLY A 130 8.91 -8.45 -29.98
N THR A 131 9.70 -7.94 -29.02
CA THR A 131 9.82 -8.56 -27.69
C THR A 131 8.52 -8.37 -26.91
N SER A 132 7.95 -9.46 -26.43
CA SER A 132 6.78 -9.43 -25.55
C SER A 132 7.13 -8.75 -24.21
N VAL A 133 6.18 -8.05 -23.60
CA VAL A 133 6.33 -7.50 -22.23
C VAL A 133 6.64 -8.59 -21.19
N TRP A 134 6.34 -9.85 -21.49
CA TRP A 134 6.69 -11.00 -20.67
C TRP A 134 8.17 -11.41 -20.77
N ASP A 135 8.87 -10.97 -21.80
CA ASP A 135 10.31 -11.27 -21.97
C ASP A 135 11.19 -10.22 -21.28
N LEU A 136 10.57 -9.14 -20.75
CA LEU A 136 11.29 -8.07 -20.07
C LEU A 136 11.53 -8.40 -18.60
N ASN A 137 12.73 -8.07 -18.14
CA ASN A 137 13.05 -8.06 -16.72
C ASN A 137 12.71 -6.68 -16.12
N VAL A 138 12.07 -6.67 -14.96
CA VAL A 138 11.71 -5.43 -14.27
C VAL A 138 12.48 -5.34 -12.97
N SER A 139 13.24 -4.26 -12.82
CA SER A 139 13.89 -3.93 -11.55
C SER A 139 12.85 -3.39 -10.59
N GLN A 140 12.63 -4.10 -9.48
CA GLN A 140 11.71 -3.67 -8.43
C GLN A 140 12.33 -2.54 -7.61
N ILE A 141 11.50 -1.67 -7.06
CA ILE A 141 11.94 -0.62 -6.13
C ILE A 141 12.42 -1.29 -4.85
N GLY A 142 13.73 -1.25 -4.61
CA GLY A 142 14.42 -2.02 -3.56
C GLY A 142 15.49 -2.95 -4.12
N GLY A 143 15.54 -3.16 -5.46
CA GLY A 143 16.67 -3.80 -6.14
C GLY A 143 16.50 -5.27 -6.51
N GLN A 144 15.35 -5.89 -6.20
CA GLN A 144 15.05 -7.24 -6.71
C GLN A 144 14.71 -7.18 -8.20
N ILE A 145 14.90 -8.30 -8.90
CA ILE A 145 14.63 -8.40 -10.34
C ILE A 145 13.50 -9.39 -10.57
N ALA A 146 12.44 -8.91 -11.20
CA ALA A 146 11.32 -9.71 -11.66
C ALA A 146 11.58 -10.16 -13.12
N TYR A 147 11.73 -11.46 -13.30
CA TYR A 147 11.92 -12.10 -14.60
C TYR A 147 10.54 -12.52 -15.13
N ASN A 148 9.90 -11.65 -15.91
CA ASN A 148 8.51 -11.85 -16.34
C ASN A 148 8.30 -13.15 -17.11
N GLY A 149 9.20 -13.51 -18.03
CA GLY A 149 9.12 -14.75 -18.78
C GLY A 149 9.26 -16.00 -17.92
N ALA A 150 10.15 -15.98 -16.94
CA ALA A 150 10.32 -17.07 -15.98
C ALA A 150 9.30 -17.03 -14.84
N LYS A 151 8.52 -15.95 -14.71
CA LYS A 151 7.55 -15.70 -13.64
C LYS A 151 8.14 -15.81 -12.23
N ILE A 152 9.40 -15.46 -12.06
CA ILE A 152 10.11 -15.48 -10.78
C ILE A 152 10.68 -14.12 -10.43
N VAL A 153 10.89 -13.90 -9.13
CA VAL A 153 11.58 -12.72 -8.59
C VAL A 153 12.80 -13.17 -7.84
N LYS A 154 13.96 -12.59 -8.16
CA LYS A 154 15.23 -12.90 -7.49
C LYS A 154 15.75 -11.71 -6.71
N ALA A 155 16.24 -11.98 -5.51
CA ALA A 155 17.08 -11.07 -4.76
C ALA A 155 18.47 -10.94 -5.41
N PRO A 156 19.28 -9.91 -5.07
CA PRO A 156 20.62 -9.73 -5.60
C PRO A 156 21.56 -10.92 -5.39
N ASN A 157 21.33 -11.72 -4.35
CA ASN A 157 22.07 -12.96 -4.07
C ASN A 157 21.60 -14.18 -4.91
N GLY A 158 20.65 -14.00 -5.83
CA GLY A 158 20.09 -15.04 -6.69
C GLY A 158 18.97 -15.87 -6.08
N GLN A 159 18.64 -15.66 -4.81
CA GLN A 159 17.53 -16.36 -4.15
C GLN A 159 16.18 -15.99 -4.76
N VAL A 160 15.33 -16.98 -5.03
CA VAL A 160 13.94 -16.74 -5.45
C VAL A 160 13.14 -16.30 -4.22
N VAL A 161 12.55 -15.10 -4.30
CA VAL A 161 11.85 -14.45 -3.17
C VAL A 161 10.39 -14.15 -3.46
N GLY A 162 9.94 -14.41 -4.67
CA GLY A 162 8.55 -14.18 -5.06
C GLY A 162 8.30 -14.65 -6.49
N ARG A 163 7.10 -14.36 -6.97
CA ARG A 163 6.70 -14.67 -8.35
C ARG A 163 6.00 -13.48 -9.01
N VAL A 164 6.12 -13.43 -10.32
CA VAL A 164 5.45 -12.44 -11.17
C VAL A 164 4.02 -12.92 -11.43
N VAL A 165 3.04 -12.07 -11.20
CA VAL A 165 1.60 -12.34 -11.44
C VAL A 165 1.07 -11.63 -12.68
N GLU A 166 1.59 -10.45 -12.96
CA GLU A 166 1.40 -9.69 -14.22
C GLU A 166 2.68 -8.88 -14.49
N PRO A 167 2.92 -8.38 -15.70
CA PRO A 167 4.10 -7.58 -16.00
C PRO A 167 4.27 -6.40 -15.02
N GLY A 168 5.39 -6.38 -14.30
CA GLY A 168 5.69 -5.36 -13.31
C GLY A 168 5.01 -5.52 -11.96
N ALA A 169 4.18 -6.57 -11.75
CA ALA A 169 3.55 -6.84 -10.47
C ALA A 169 3.95 -8.21 -9.90
N ILE A 170 4.33 -8.21 -8.64
CA ILE A 170 4.87 -9.39 -7.96
C ILE A 170 4.06 -9.72 -6.71
N VAL A 171 4.12 -10.98 -6.33
CA VAL A 171 3.71 -11.47 -5.01
C VAL A 171 4.86 -12.23 -4.36
N GLY A 172 4.91 -12.19 -3.04
CA GLY A 172 5.91 -12.89 -2.24
C GLY A 172 5.65 -12.73 -0.76
N MET A 173 6.56 -13.25 0.06
CA MET A 173 6.51 -13.03 1.50
C MET A 173 7.24 -11.73 1.86
N PRO A 174 6.66 -10.88 2.72
CA PRO A 174 7.37 -9.69 3.21
C PRO A 174 8.67 -10.09 3.92
N MET A 175 9.79 -9.61 3.43
CA MET A 175 11.10 -9.87 4.05
C MET A 175 11.41 -8.79 5.09
N ALA A 176 12.16 -9.16 6.12
CA ALA A 176 12.67 -8.18 7.07
C ALA A 176 13.76 -7.31 6.42
N ASN A 177 13.76 -6.04 6.74
CA ASN A 177 14.86 -5.12 6.44
C ASN A 177 15.17 -4.29 7.71
N PRO A 178 15.83 -4.88 8.71
CA PRO A 178 16.05 -4.26 10.01
C PRO A 178 16.88 -2.98 9.92
N ALA A 179 17.78 -2.88 8.93
CA ALA A 179 18.61 -1.68 8.73
C ALA A 179 17.75 -0.45 8.38
N LEU A 180 16.58 -0.66 7.82
CA LEU A 180 15.61 0.38 7.46
C LEU A 180 14.38 0.42 8.39
N GLY A 181 14.35 -0.41 9.43
CA GLY A 181 13.30 -0.41 10.45
C GLY A 181 12.07 -1.24 10.14
N CYS A 182 12.11 -2.16 9.16
CA CYS A 182 10.99 -3.04 8.87
C CYS A 182 11.18 -4.46 9.42
N ALA A 183 10.16 -4.96 10.10
CA ALA A 183 10.05 -6.38 10.44
C ALA A 183 9.64 -7.21 9.21
N GLY A 184 9.89 -8.52 9.27
CA GLY A 184 9.35 -9.50 8.33
C GLY A 184 7.83 -9.67 8.50
N PRO A 185 7.29 -10.82 8.09
CA PRO A 185 5.86 -11.11 8.20
C PRO A 185 5.39 -10.99 9.66
N THR A 186 4.40 -10.14 9.90
CA THR A 186 3.77 -9.99 11.21
C THR A 186 2.33 -10.48 11.10
N GLY A 187 2.10 -11.73 11.53
CA GLY A 187 0.77 -12.31 11.64
C GLY A 187 0.12 -12.81 10.34
N ASN A 188 0.54 -12.34 9.17
CA ASN A 188 0.04 -12.82 7.87
C ASN A 188 1.07 -13.73 7.21
N THR A 189 0.72 -15.02 7.04
CA THR A 189 1.58 -16.06 6.45
C THR A 189 1.30 -16.32 4.98
N THR A 190 0.46 -15.50 4.34
CA THR A 190 0.15 -15.61 2.91
C THR A 190 1.06 -14.73 2.06
N GLU A 191 1.24 -15.09 0.78
CA GLU A 191 1.90 -14.21 -0.17
C GLU A 191 1.17 -12.87 -0.27
N GLN A 192 1.93 -11.78 -0.27
CA GLN A 192 1.43 -10.41 -0.32
C GLN A 192 1.68 -9.78 -1.70
N ALA A 193 0.86 -8.81 -2.06
CA ALA A 193 1.02 -8.00 -3.25
C ALA A 193 2.03 -6.87 -3.02
N PHE A 194 2.99 -6.71 -3.92
CA PHE A 194 4.04 -5.69 -3.83
C PHE A 194 4.05 -4.72 -5.00
N TRP A 195 3.38 -5.07 -6.10
CA TRP A 195 3.44 -4.30 -7.35
C TRP A 195 4.89 -4.05 -7.76
N LEU A 196 5.34 -2.79 -7.81
CA LEU A 196 6.70 -2.39 -8.19
C LEU A 196 7.72 -2.47 -7.04
N PHE A 197 7.29 -2.73 -5.83
CA PHE A 197 8.20 -2.84 -4.69
C PHE A 197 8.81 -4.23 -4.58
N SER A 198 10.05 -4.31 -4.11
CA SER A 198 10.65 -5.58 -3.70
C SER A 198 10.06 -6.11 -2.39
N THR A 199 10.19 -7.40 -2.14
CA THR A 199 9.62 -8.06 -0.95
C THR A 199 10.26 -7.56 0.37
N ASP A 200 11.49 -7.03 0.30
CA ASP A 200 12.21 -6.40 1.40
C ASP A 200 12.07 -4.86 1.39
N ALA A 201 11.23 -4.30 0.50
CA ALA A 201 11.03 -2.86 0.42
C ALA A 201 10.62 -2.28 1.76
N CYS A 202 11.35 -1.26 2.21
CA CYS A 202 11.19 -0.58 3.48
C CYS A 202 11.74 0.84 3.37
N GLY A 203 11.03 1.82 3.89
CA GLY A 203 11.54 3.19 3.90
C GLY A 203 11.14 4.02 2.69
N ILE A 204 11.93 5.04 2.42
CA ILE A 204 11.64 6.06 1.41
C ILE A 204 12.66 5.95 0.28
N TYR A 205 12.16 5.86 -0.94
CA TYR A 205 12.94 5.73 -2.16
C TYR A 205 12.81 6.99 -3.02
N ASP A 206 13.95 7.54 -3.44
CA ASP A 206 14.07 8.71 -4.30
C ASP A 206 13.32 9.98 -3.79
N ALA A 207 13.34 10.20 -2.45
CA ALA A 207 12.87 11.45 -1.85
C ALA A 207 13.87 11.93 -0.80
N LYS A 208 14.94 12.60 -1.26
CA LYS A 208 16.06 13.04 -0.43
C LYS A 208 15.62 13.94 0.72
N GLY A 209 16.09 13.63 1.93
CA GLY A 209 15.82 14.40 3.14
C GLY A 209 14.44 14.18 3.75
N LEU A 210 13.61 13.33 3.16
CA LEU A 210 12.35 12.91 3.74
C LEU A 210 12.59 11.74 4.70
N SER A 211 12.01 11.81 5.88
CA SER A 211 11.97 10.74 6.88
C SER A 211 10.53 10.50 7.30
N TYR A 212 10.23 9.34 7.88
CA TYR A 212 8.87 9.00 8.25
C TYR A 212 8.77 8.27 9.60
N THR A 213 7.57 8.30 10.16
CA THR A 213 7.12 7.38 11.20
C THR A 213 6.01 6.55 10.59
N SER A 214 6.16 5.24 10.63
CA SER A 214 5.35 4.32 9.80
C SER A 214 3.86 4.27 10.16
N GLY A 215 3.49 4.42 11.44
CA GLY A 215 2.14 4.14 11.90
C GLY A 215 1.78 2.65 11.90
N ILE A 216 2.74 1.76 11.68
CA ILE A 216 2.57 0.31 11.83
C ILE A 216 2.78 -0.01 13.31
N GLY A 217 1.73 -0.48 13.99
CA GLY A 217 1.79 -0.76 15.43
C GLY A 217 2.16 0.46 16.28
N GLY A 218 2.76 0.21 17.44
CA GLY A 218 3.25 1.26 18.35
C GLY A 218 2.14 2.09 19.02
N SER A 219 2.49 3.31 19.48
CA SER A 219 1.59 4.18 20.26
C SER A 219 0.58 4.97 19.40
N ASN A 220 0.78 5.05 18.11
CA ASN A 220 -0.08 5.79 17.17
C ASN A 220 -0.35 4.99 15.90
N PRO A 221 -1.03 3.83 15.99
CA PRO A 221 -1.33 3.02 14.82
C PRO A 221 -2.21 3.80 13.83
N GLY A 222 -1.96 3.60 12.55
CA GLY A 222 -2.70 4.25 11.47
C GLY A 222 -2.26 5.68 11.13
N LYS A 223 -1.37 6.31 11.92
CA LYS A 223 -0.90 7.67 11.65
C LYS A 223 0.49 7.65 11.00
N ILE A 224 0.53 7.95 9.73
CA ILE A 224 1.77 8.06 8.95
C ILE A 224 2.26 9.50 9.02
N MET A 225 3.47 9.72 9.53
CA MET A 225 4.05 11.06 9.62
C MET A 225 5.29 11.16 8.74
N LEU A 226 5.29 12.10 7.81
CA LEU A 226 6.42 12.47 6.97
C LEU A 226 7.08 13.74 7.51
N LYS A 227 8.41 13.81 7.48
CA LYS A 227 9.20 14.94 7.99
C LYS A 227 10.36 15.26 7.07
N SER A 228 10.65 16.57 6.90
CA SER A 228 11.82 17.04 6.16
C SER A 228 12.39 18.31 6.79
N PRO A 229 13.71 18.53 6.73
CA PRO A 229 14.31 19.80 7.15
C PRO A 229 13.81 21.01 6.35
N LYS A 230 13.36 20.77 5.11
CA LYS A 230 12.85 21.78 4.19
C LYS A 230 11.38 21.50 3.88
N LYS A 231 10.71 22.51 3.30
CA LYS A 231 9.42 22.32 2.63
C LYS A 231 9.52 21.14 1.65
N PHE A 232 8.49 20.32 1.60
CA PHE A 232 8.42 19.16 0.72
C PHE A 232 7.02 18.92 0.19
N GLU A 233 6.96 18.19 -0.88
CA GLU A 233 5.73 17.66 -1.47
C GLU A 233 5.87 16.15 -1.73
N VAL A 234 4.76 15.43 -1.63
CA VAL A 234 4.61 14.08 -2.12
C VAL A 234 3.61 14.12 -3.25
N ARG A 235 4.10 13.98 -4.47
CA ARG A 235 3.31 14.19 -5.70
C ARG A 235 2.32 13.06 -5.93
N SER A 236 1.19 13.41 -6.54
CA SER A 236 0.33 12.44 -7.22
C SER A 236 1.17 11.55 -8.13
N GLY A 237 0.84 10.25 -8.20
CA GLY A 237 1.67 9.26 -8.90
C GLY A 237 2.79 8.63 -8.06
N SER A 238 3.04 9.10 -6.84
CA SER A 238 3.93 8.42 -5.88
C SER A 238 3.33 7.08 -5.45
N ALA A 239 4.18 6.06 -5.31
CA ALA A 239 3.76 4.75 -4.83
C ALA A 239 3.93 4.64 -3.32
N TRP A 240 2.94 4.06 -2.66
CA TRP A 240 2.95 3.77 -1.23
C TRP A 240 2.66 2.29 -1.03
N LEU A 241 3.49 1.62 -0.26
CA LEU A 241 3.23 0.26 0.21
C LEU A 241 2.67 0.37 1.62
N LEU A 242 1.35 0.37 1.72
CA LEU A 242 0.65 0.42 2.99
C LEU A 242 0.58 -0.99 3.61
N GLN A 243 0.56 -1.07 4.92
CA GLN A 243 0.35 -2.30 5.68
C GLN A 243 -0.80 -2.11 6.65
N VAL A 244 -1.77 -3.01 6.63
CA VAL A 244 -2.91 -3.03 7.56
C VAL A 244 -2.40 -3.39 8.96
N ASN A 245 -2.87 -2.63 9.99
CA ASN A 245 -2.53 -2.82 11.40
C ASN A 245 -3.37 -3.92 12.06
#